data_05e6a573fe91e5ba6997065205c2ba9c
#
_entry.id   05e6a573fe91e5ba6997065205c2ba9c
#
_cell.length_a   1.000
_cell.length_b   1.000
_cell.length_c   1.000
_cell.angle_alpha   90.00
_cell.angle_beta   90.00
_cell.angle_gamma   90.00
#
_symmetry.space_group_name_H-M   'P 1'
#
loop_
_entity.id
_entity.type
_entity.pdbx_description
1 polymer ?
#
loop_
_entity_poly.entity_id
_entity_poly.type
_entity_poly.pdbx_seq_one_letter_code
_entity_poly.pdbx_strand_id
1 'polypeptide(L)'
;GEPVRLSGACAVRNGVTIALATGDAPEEARNRAVTEEELRQRLTKTGGTVFAADQIEIELDEGLMVSASAVNALRRELLDELADRRMDTPKRRELPASPLPEAPAGAAELDFTVSISRPDQLTAELLAERPAIVYIPAELLDKMDLMPYTGQAEFCAVLPRIFRTADEPAFRDILQRHPEVASAAIGNLGHLAIVKGLGKTLRGDFGLNVYNSRAVRFWQEQGLSSVTASFELRWQQVRDLGKYADCEALVYGRLPLMITENCVTKNSVGCAHGAGSVLTDRRGEQFPVLCAYGCRCEIENGKTLVLADKPEVFRCGLRYGRLRFTTETAAECAALLRAHRAGTVTADDNSTRGLFYRGVE
;
A
#
# COMPACT_ATOMS: atom_id res chain seq x y z
N GLY A 1 24.95 46.98 28.49
CA GLY A 1 23.59 46.47 28.52
C GLY A 1 23.58 44.97 28.31
N GLU A 2 22.50 44.30 28.66
CA GLU A 2 22.32 42.88 28.37
C GLU A 2 22.07 42.65 26.89
N PRO A 3 22.47 41.48 26.33
CA PRO A 3 22.23 41.16 24.95
C PRO A 3 20.73 40.96 24.67
N VAL A 4 20.30 41.23 23.42
CA VAL A 4 18.96 40.92 22.97
C VAL A 4 18.76 39.40 22.94
N ARG A 5 17.72 38.90 23.57
CA ARG A 5 17.38 37.47 23.56
C ARG A 5 16.02 37.24 22.91
N LEU A 6 15.96 36.26 22.05
CA LEU A 6 14.73 35.80 21.42
C LEU A 6 14.55 34.30 21.71
N SER A 7 13.50 33.96 22.41
CA SER A 7 13.12 32.56 22.63
C SER A 7 11.86 32.19 21.85
N GLY A 8 11.77 30.96 21.42
CA GLY A 8 10.61 30.42 20.75
C GLY A 8 10.32 29.00 21.17
N ALA A 9 9.06 28.64 21.21
CA ALA A 9 8.62 27.30 21.52
C ALA A 9 7.67 26.78 20.42
N CYS A 10 7.79 25.49 20.08
CA CYS A 10 6.83 24.86 19.18
C CYS A 10 6.46 23.46 19.66
N ALA A 11 5.24 23.01 19.30
CA ALA A 11 4.77 21.68 19.59
C ALA A 11 5.55 20.64 18.77
N VAL A 12 5.93 19.54 19.42
CA VAL A 12 6.51 18.34 18.83
C VAL A 12 5.73 17.12 19.28
N ARG A 13 5.96 15.97 18.64
CA ARG A 13 5.19 14.74 18.90
C ARG A 13 5.08 14.36 20.38
N ASN A 14 6.12 14.60 21.18
CA ASN A 14 6.20 14.17 22.59
C ASN A 14 6.32 15.36 23.56
N GLY A 15 5.83 16.54 23.21
CA GLY A 15 5.88 17.70 24.07
C GLY A 15 6.08 19.02 23.34
N VAL A 16 6.91 19.88 23.92
CA VAL A 16 7.28 21.20 23.38
C VAL A 16 8.79 21.28 23.28
N THR A 17 9.29 21.75 22.15
CA THR A 17 10.71 22.12 22.02
C THR A 17 10.87 23.62 22.10
N ILE A 18 11.99 24.08 22.64
CA ILE A 18 12.31 25.50 22.86
C ILE A 18 13.66 25.77 22.23
N ALA A 19 13.79 26.90 21.52
CA ALA A 19 15.08 27.40 21.03
C ALA A 19 15.31 28.83 21.54
N LEU A 20 16.57 29.27 21.52
CA LEU A 20 17.00 30.56 21.96
C LEU A 20 18.01 31.12 20.95
N ALA A 21 17.78 32.35 20.48
CA ALA A 21 18.76 33.12 19.72
C ALA A 21 19.19 34.34 20.56
N THR A 22 20.47 34.69 20.50
CA THR A 22 21.04 35.78 21.28
C THR A 22 21.80 36.68 20.34
N GLY A 23 21.45 37.97 20.34
CA GLY A 23 22.13 39.02 19.55
C GLY A 23 22.95 39.98 20.42
N ASP A 24 23.48 40.97 19.77
CA ASP A 24 24.26 42.04 20.44
C ASP A 24 23.37 42.83 21.41
N ALA A 25 24.00 43.51 22.36
CA ALA A 25 23.32 44.44 23.24
C ALA A 25 22.72 45.62 22.44
N PRO A 26 21.49 46.07 22.79
CA PRO A 26 20.86 47.19 22.12
C PRO A 26 21.64 48.48 22.39
N GLU A 27 21.59 49.44 21.46
CA GLU A 27 22.18 50.74 21.60
C GLU A 27 21.14 51.74 22.18
N GLU A 28 21.61 52.83 22.81
CA GLU A 28 20.73 53.94 23.13
C GLU A 28 20.26 54.63 21.86
N ALA A 29 18.95 54.90 21.77
CA ALA A 29 18.37 55.53 20.60
C ALA A 29 18.79 56.98 20.48
N ARG A 30 19.47 57.34 19.37
CA ARG A 30 19.91 58.74 19.09
C ARG A 30 18.76 59.64 18.62
N ASN A 31 17.82 59.10 17.87
CA ASN A 31 16.68 59.85 17.30
C ASN A 31 15.33 59.25 17.68
N ARG A 32 15.15 57.94 17.51
CA ARG A 32 13.89 57.25 17.78
C ARG A 32 14.17 55.87 18.32
N ALA A 33 13.57 55.57 19.47
CA ALA A 33 13.60 54.24 20.05
C ALA A 33 12.74 53.27 19.23
N VAL A 34 13.10 51.97 19.21
CA VAL A 34 12.27 50.94 18.65
C VAL A 34 11.00 50.74 19.49
N THR A 35 9.89 50.47 18.85
CA THR A 35 8.62 50.23 19.54
C THR A 35 8.27 48.73 19.58
N GLU A 36 7.47 48.34 20.56
CA GLU A 36 6.97 46.99 20.66
C GLU A 36 6.19 46.56 19.40
N GLU A 37 5.40 47.46 18.84
CA GLU A 37 4.63 47.20 17.63
C GLU A 37 5.53 46.91 16.42
N GLU A 38 6.62 47.65 16.26
CA GLU A 38 7.61 47.43 15.20
C GLU A 38 8.32 46.09 15.36
N LEU A 39 8.64 45.67 16.58
CA LEU A 39 9.21 44.38 16.87
C LEU A 39 8.20 43.26 16.55
N ARG A 40 6.98 43.40 17.01
CA ARG A 40 5.89 42.43 16.77
C ARG A 40 5.65 42.20 15.28
N GLN A 41 5.55 43.27 14.49
CA GLN A 41 5.41 43.20 13.03
C GLN A 41 6.56 42.46 12.33
N ARG A 42 7.77 42.52 12.89
CA ARG A 42 8.94 41.84 12.32
C ARG A 42 8.98 40.35 12.73
N LEU A 43 8.68 40.09 13.98
CA LEU A 43 8.70 38.72 14.54
C LEU A 43 7.60 37.83 13.98
N THR A 44 6.42 38.39 13.62
CA THR A 44 5.34 37.64 12.96
C THR A 44 5.66 37.19 11.54
N LYS A 45 6.73 37.70 10.92
CA LYS A 45 7.11 37.31 9.54
C LYS A 45 7.83 35.98 9.50
N THR A 46 7.09 34.89 9.51
CA THR A 46 7.61 33.52 9.45
C THR A 46 7.59 32.92 8.04
N GLY A 47 7.36 33.73 7.00
CA GLY A 47 7.27 33.29 5.61
C GLY A 47 8.48 32.48 5.14
N GLY A 48 8.22 31.41 4.36
CA GLY A 48 9.23 30.44 3.91
C GLY A 48 9.59 29.37 4.93
N THR A 49 8.97 29.36 6.11
CA THR A 49 9.14 28.33 7.15
C THR A 49 7.85 27.55 7.39
N VAL A 50 7.93 26.47 8.16
CA VAL A 50 6.77 25.66 8.59
C VAL A 50 6.09 26.23 9.85
N PHE A 51 6.54 27.37 10.36
CA PHE A 51 6.06 27.97 11.58
C PHE A 51 5.09 29.12 11.29
N ALA A 52 4.12 29.29 12.18
CA ALA A 52 3.31 30.48 12.31
C ALA A 52 3.45 31.02 13.75
N ALA A 53 3.61 32.32 13.89
CA ALA A 53 3.65 32.95 15.20
C ALA A 53 2.21 33.04 15.75
N ASP A 54 1.96 32.39 16.88
CA ASP A 54 0.64 32.37 17.55
C ASP A 54 0.61 33.42 18.67
N GLN A 55 1.63 33.41 19.50
CA GLN A 55 1.74 34.29 20.66
C GLN A 55 3.14 34.95 20.67
N ILE A 56 3.21 36.25 20.87
CA ILE A 56 4.47 37.01 20.97
C ILE A 56 4.39 37.91 22.20
N GLU A 57 5.30 37.69 23.14
CA GLU A 57 5.50 38.54 24.31
C GLU A 57 6.79 39.34 24.11
N ILE A 58 6.80 40.61 24.45
CA ILE A 58 7.93 41.51 24.25
C ILE A 58 8.15 42.24 25.57
N GLU A 59 9.39 42.14 26.08
CA GLU A 59 9.89 42.98 27.16
C GLU A 59 10.91 43.94 26.56
N LEU A 60 10.65 45.21 26.67
CA LEU A 60 11.46 46.27 26.04
C LEU A 60 11.65 47.43 27.00
N ASP A 61 12.91 47.73 27.32
CA ASP A 61 13.26 48.93 28.06
C ASP A 61 13.12 50.18 27.19
N GLU A 62 12.77 51.32 27.82
CA GLU A 62 12.59 52.56 27.11
C GLU A 62 13.91 53.13 26.58
N GLY A 63 13.85 53.85 25.46
CA GLY A 63 14.99 54.53 24.88
C GLY A 63 16.00 53.70 24.14
N LEU A 64 15.73 52.41 23.91
CA LEU A 64 16.62 51.51 23.20
C LEU A 64 16.36 51.43 21.69
N MET A 65 17.41 51.11 20.95
CA MET A 65 17.38 50.88 19.52
C MET A 65 17.97 49.50 19.17
N VAL A 66 17.21 48.72 18.40
CA VAL A 66 17.67 47.47 17.78
C VAL A 66 17.42 47.58 16.28
N SER A 67 18.44 47.34 15.48
CA SER A 67 18.30 47.45 14.03
C SER A 67 17.33 46.39 13.45
N ALA A 68 16.62 46.78 12.41
CA ALA A 68 15.73 45.87 11.70
C ALA A 68 16.43 44.60 11.17
N SER A 69 17.71 44.76 10.77
CA SER A 69 18.54 43.64 10.31
C SER A 69 18.86 42.67 11.43
N ALA A 70 19.19 43.19 12.63
CA ALA A 70 19.45 42.34 13.81
C ALA A 70 18.24 41.55 14.25
N VAL A 71 17.05 42.15 14.33
CA VAL A 71 15.80 41.46 14.67
C VAL A 71 15.48 40.38 13.63
N ASN A 72 15.64 40.66 12.33
CA ASN A 72 15.41 39.69 11.28
C ASN A 72 16.44 38.54 11.28
N ALA A 73 17.69 38.81 11.67
CA ALA A 73 18.73 37.77 11.82
C ALA A 73 18.39 36.85 12.98
N LEU A 74 18.10 37.40 14.16
CA LEU A 74 17.68 36.63 15.35
C LEU A 74 16.45 35.77 15.08
N ARG A 75 15.46 36.35 14.40
CA ARG A 75 14.26 35.56 14.03
C ARG A 75 14.60 34.38 13.14
N ARG A 76 15.45 34.56 12.13
CA ARG A 76 15.87 33.47 11.23
C ARG A 76 16.63 32.40 11.98
N GLU A 77 17.62 32.81 12.78
CA GLU A 77 18.39 31.89 13.61
C GLU A 77 17.49 31.07 14.56
N LEU A 78 16.54 31.72 15.23
CA LEU A 78 15.58 31.06 16.08
C LEU A 78 14.72 30.01 15.33
N LEU A 79 14.21 30.41 14.16
CA LEU A 79 13.33 29.52 13.37
C LEU A 79 14.12 28.35 12.79
N ASP A 80 15.37 28.56 12.38
CA ASP A 80 16.25 27.49 11.90
C ASP A 80 16.57 26.51 13.04
N GLU A 81 16.94 27.01 14.23
CA GLU A 81 17.19 26.18 15.41
C GLU A 81 15.92 25.41 15.85
N LEU A 82 14.74 26.03 15.80
CA LEU A 82 13.47 25.35 16.08
C LEU A 82 13.20 24.24 15.05
N ALA A 83 13.50 24.46 13.78
CA ALA A 83 13.35 23.48 12.72
C ALA A 83 14.28 22.29 12.95
N ASP A 84 15.54 22.53 13.28
CA ASP A 84 16.52 21.50 13.56
C ASP A 84 16.12 20.65 14.78
N ARG A 85 15.74 21.29 15.87
CA ARG A 85 15.28 20.60 17.09
C ARG A 85 13.98 19.81 16.85
N ARG A 86 13.10 20.31 15.98
CA ARG A 86 11.87 19.59 15.60
C ARG A 86 12.18 18.37 14.74
N MET A 87 13.23 18.41 13.92
CA MET A 87 13.70 17.30 13.11
C MET A 87 14.56 16.30 13.91
N ASP A 88 15.01 16.69 15.10
CA ASP A 88 15.79 15.78 15.93
C ASP A 88 14.98 14.55 16.29
N THR A 89 15.40 13.42 15.72
CA THR A 89 14.71 12.15 15.93
C THR A 89 15.23 11.53 17.24
N PRO A 90 14.33 11.09 18.13
CA PRO A 90 14.76 10.41 19.32
C PRO A 90 15.65 9.21 18.96
N LYS A 91 16.78 9.07 19.64
CA LYS A 91 17.67 7.91 19.46
C LYS A 91 16.86 6.64 19.60
N ARG A 92 16.77 5.87 18.50
CA ARG A 92 16.08 4.59 18.51
C ARG A 92 16.90 3.62 19.37
N ARG A 93 16.21 2.92 20.26
CA ARG A 93 16.83 1.83 21.02
C ARG A 93 17.10 0.69 20.03
N GLU A 94 18.34 0.24 19.97
CA GLU A 94 18.66 -1.01 19.29
C GLU A 94 18.03 -2.18 20.07
N LEU A 95 17.18 -2.91 19.41
CA LEU A 95 16.63 -4.15 19.95
C LEU A 95 17.39 -5.32 19.33
N PRO A 96 17.69 -6.37 20.11
CA PRO A 96 18.28 -7.58 19.57
C PRO A 96 17.38 -8.14 18.47
N ALA A 97 17.97 -8.62 17.38
CA ALA A 97 17.21 -9.25 16.31
C ALA A 97 16.49 -10.49 16.88
N SER A 98 15.17 -10.52 16.81
CA SER A 98 14.42 -11.73 17.14
C SER A 98 14.85 -12.86 16.18
N PRO A 99 15.18 -14.05 16.68
CA PRO A 99 15.44 -15.20 15.82
C PRO A 99 14.19 -15.48 14.98
N LEU A 100 14.38 -15.94 13.75
CA LEU A 100 13.26 -16.47 12.97
C LEU A 100 12.83 -17.80 13.62
N PRO A 101 11.52 -18.10 13.62
CA PRO A 101 11.06 -19.41 14.03
C PRO A 101 11.69 -20.50 13.13
N GLU A 102 11.82 -21.70 13.66
CA GLU A 102 12.16 -22.84 12.82
C GLU A 102 11.10 -22.95 11.70
N ALA A 103 11.56 -23.18 10.47
CA ALA A 103 10.68 -23.30 9.35
C ALA A 103 9.87 -24.61 9.48
N PRO A 104 8.54 -24.57 9.52
CA PRO A 104 7.76 -25.80 9.41
C PRO A 104 8.04 -26.47 8.07
N ALA A 105 7.76 -27.75 7.95
CA ALA A 105 7.84 -28.42 6.67
C ALA A 105 6.87 -27.73 5.70
N GLY A 106 7.37 -27.38 4.50
CA GLY A 106 6.52 -26.79 3.46
C GLY A 106 5.35 -27.71 3.09
N ALA A 107 4.35 -27.15 2.42
CA ALA A 107 3.20 -27.93 1.93
C ALA A 107 3.66 -29.10 1.03
N ALA A 108 3.04 -30.26 1.18
CA ALA A 108 3.39 -31.44 0.42
C ALA A 108 3.01 -31.31 -1.06
N GLU A 109 1.87 -30.66 -1.34
CA GLU A 109 1.34 -30.45 -2.68
C GLU A 109 0.85 -29.02 -2.84
N LEU A 110 1.08 -28.45 -4.01
CA LEU A 110 0.54 -27.16 -4.40
C LEU A 110 -0.90 -27.33 -4.86
N ASP A 111 -1.81 -26.55 -4.30
CA ASP A 111 -3.18 -26.45 -4.78
C ASP A 111 -3.38 -25.15 -5.58
N PHE A 112 -4.42 -25.11 -6.40
CA PHE A 112 -4.71 -23.95 -7.23
C PHE A 112 -5.83 -23.10 -6.64
N THR A 113 -5.61 -21.80 -6.69
CA THR A 113 -6.59 -20.76 -6.40
C THR A 113 -6.85 -19.93 -7.65
N VAL A 114 -8.00 -19.29 -7.72
CA VAL A 114 -8.33 -18.41 -8.82
C VAL A 114 -8.74 -17.03 -8.31
N SER A 115 -8.43 -15.97 -9.04
CA SER A 115 -9.05 -14.68 -8.82
C SER A 115 -9.77 -14.25 -10.09
N ILE A 116 -10.99 -13.74 -9.92
CA ILE A 116 -11.84 -13.25 -11.00
C ILE A 116 -11.91 -11.73 -10.96
N SER A 117 -12.15 -11.09 -12.08
CA SER A 117 -12.36 -9.64 -12.22
C SER A 117 -13.75 -9.28 -12.75
N ARG A 118 -14.53 -10.27 -13.17
CA ARG A 118 -15.91 -10.09 -13.62
C ARG A 118 -16.81 -11.23 -13.11
N PRO A 119 -18.10 -10.95 -12.86
CA PRO A 119 -19.06 -11.98 -12.38
C PRO A 119 -19.22 -13.18 -13.31
N ASP A 120 -19.16 -12.95 -14.63
CA ASP A 120 -19.33 -13.99 -15.65
C ASP A 120 -18.21 -15.04 -15.65
N GLN A 121 -17.08 -14.77 -15.05
CA GLN A 121 -15.97 -15.71 -14.92
C GLN A 121 -16.21 -16.81 -13.85
N LEU A 122 -17.13 -16.58 -12.90
CA LEU A 122 -17.52 -17.61 -11.93
C LEU A 122 -18.65 -18.47 -12.50
N THR A 123 -18.31 -19.68 -12.88
CA THR A 123 -19.28 -20.64 -13.46
C THR A 123 -19.21 -21.98 -12.77
N ALA A 124 -20.25 -22.80 -12.96
CA ALA A 124 -20.26 -24.18 -12.46
C ALA A 124 -19.11 -25.00 -13.06
N GLU A 125 -18.73 -24.74 -14.32
CA GLU A 125 -17.63 -25.41 -15.01
C GLU A 125 -16.28 -25.06 -14.35
N LEU A 126 -16.07 -23.79 -13.97
CA LEU A 126 -14.87 -23.38 -13.24
C LEU A 126 -14.81 -24.07 -11.86
N LEU A 127 -15.91 -24.10 -11.14
CA LEU A 127 -15.98 -24.71 -9.81
C LEU A 127 -15.86 -26.26 -9.86
N ALA A 128 -16.28 -26.89 -10.96
CA ALA A 128 -16.06 -28.32 -11.18
C ALA A 128 -14.58 -28.70 -11.24
N GLU A 129 -13.70 -27.75 -11.60
CA GLU A 129 -12.24 -27.92 -11.54
C GLU A 129 -11.67 -27.76 -10.12
N ARG A 130 -12.52 -27.53 -9.11
CA ARG A 130 -12.20 -27.50 -7.67
C ARG A 130 -11.07 -26.54 -7.28
N PRO A 131 -11.18 -25.24 -7.59
CA PRO A 131 -10.23 -24.27 -7.02
C PRO A 131 -10.35 -24.29 -5.49
N ALA A 132 -9.21 -24.23 -4.78
CA ALA A 132 -9.22 -24.20 -3.32
C ALA A 132 -9.87 -22.91 -2.80
N ILE A 133 -9.54 -21.78 -3.42
CA ILE A 133 -10.05 -20.46 -3.07
C ILE A 133 -10.42 -19.72 -4.36
N VAL A 134 -11.57 -19.03 -4.33
CA VAL A 134 -11.97 -18.07 -5.37
C VAL A 134 -11.91 -16.67 -4.78
N TYR A 135 -10.99 -15.85 -5.27
CA TYR A 135 -10.85 -14.46 -4.90
C TYR A 135 -11.77 -13.59 -5.74
N ILE A 136 -12.65 -12.84 -5.09
CA ILE A 136 -13.69 -12.01 -5.72
C ILE A 136 -13.53 -10.58 -5.24
N PRO A 137 -13.37 -9.56 -6.14
CA PRO A 137 -13.43 -8.16 -5.74
C PRO A 137 -14.68 -7.87 -4.92
N ALA A 138 -14.52 -7.25 -3.75
CA ALA A 138 -15.63 -7.05 -2.80
C ALA A 138 -16.80 -6.26 -3.42
N GLU A 139 -16.53 -5.32 -4.33
CA GLU A 139 -17.56 -4.57 -5.06
C GLU A 139 -18.40 -5.40 -6.04
N LEU A 140 -18.00 -6.64 -6.32
CA LEU A 140 -18.77 -7.55 -7.17
C LEU A 140 -19.72 -8.45 -6.37
N LEU A 141 -19.50 -8.59 -5.06
CA LEU A 141 -20.29 -9.52 -4.24
C LEU A 141 -21.80 -9.25 -4.32
N ASP A 142 -22.21 -7.97 -4.25
CA ASP A 142 -23.64 -7.61 -4.37
C ASP A 142 -24.23 -7.84 -5.78
N LYS A 143 -23.39 -8.15 -6.77
CA LYS A 143 -23.80 -8.42 -8.16
C LYS A 143 -23.82 -9.91 -8.48
N MET A 144 -23.51 -10.76 -7.51
CA MET A 144 -23.34 -12.20 -7.68
C MET A 144 -24.20 -12.95 -6.67
N ASP A 145 -24.80 -14.05 -7.11
CA ASP A 145 -25.41 -15.03 -6.22
C ASP A 145 -24.42 -16.18 -5.98
N LEU A 146 -23.79 -16.21 -4.81
CA LEU A 146 -22.84 -17.24 -4.42
C LEU A 146 -23.48 -18.44 -3.72
N MET A 147 -24.74 -18.32 -3.30
CA MET A 147 -25.43 -19.35 -2.55
C MET A 147 -25.48 -20.71 -3.24
N PRO A 148 -25.72 -20.80 -4.57
CA PRO A 148 -25.72 -22.10 -5.30
C PRO A 148 -24.37 -22.81 -5.30
N TYR A 149 -23.29 -22.08 -5.00
CA TYR A 149 -21.91 -22.57 -5.07
C TYR A 149 -21.28 -22.81 -3.69
N THR A 150 -22.03 -22.59 -2.61
CA THR A 150 -21.54 -22.78 -1.25
C THR A 150 -21.01 -24.20 -1.03
N GLY A 151 -19.81 -24.30 -0.46
CA GLY A 151 -19.15 -25.59 -0.20
C GLY A 151 -18.35 -26.18 -1.38
N GLN A 152 -18.40 -25.57 -2.57
CA GLN A 152 -17.62 -26.02 -3.72
C GLN A 152 -16.21 -25.43 -3.75
N ALA A 153 -16.01 -24.26 -3.16
CA ALA A 153 -14.72 -23.59 -2.94
C ALA A 153 -14.81 -22.64 -1.73
N GLU A 154 -13.70 -22.21 -1.21
CA GLU A 154 -13.66 -21.08 -0.29
C GLU A 154 -13.80 -19.77 -1.10
N PHE A 155 -14.80 -18.92 -0.76
CA PHE A 155 -14.90 -17.59 -1.33
C PHE A 155 -14.16 -16.58 -0.46
N CYS A 156 -13.31 -15.77 -1.10
CA CYS A 156 -12.47 -14.77 -0.46
C CYS A 156 -12.74 -13.38 -1.07
N ALA A 157 -13.21 -12.44 -0.25
CA ALA A 157 -13.41 -11.06 -0.69
C ALA A 157 -12.08 -10.33 -0.83
N VAL A 158 -11.82 -9.73 -1.99
CA VAL A 158 -10.63 -8.89 -2.24
C VAL A 158 -10.99 -7.43 -2.01
N LEU A 159 -10.34 -6.80 -1.04
CA LEU A 159 -10.49 -5.37 -0.77
C LEU A 159 -9.62 -4.55 -1.73
N PRO A 160 -10.06 -3.33 -2.14
CA PRO A 160 -9.33 -2.52 -3.11
C PRO A 160 -7.99 -2.05 -2.57
N ARG A 161 -6.91 -2.16 -3.35
CA ARG A 161 -5.56 -1.74 -2.93
C ARG A 161 -5.47 -0.27 -2.55
N ILE A 162 -6.15 0.62 -3.29
CA ILE A 162 -6.33 2.01 -2.88
C ILE A 162 -7.56 2.05 -1.98
N PHE A 163 -7.36 2.42 -0.74
CA PHE A 163 -8.37 2.42 0.30
C PHE A 163 -8.29 3.70 1.13
N ARG A 164 -9.42 4.34 1.35
CA ARG A 164 -9.55 5.56 2.12
C ARG A 164 -10.46 5.32 3.32
N THR A 165 -10.30 6.11 4.38
CA THR A 165 -11.18 6.04 5.57
C THR A 165 -12.66 6.15 5.21
N ALA A 166 -13.01 6.95 4.19
CA ALA A 166 -14.38 7.10 3.72
C ALA A 166 -14.96 5.81 3.09
N ASP A 167 -14.11 4.89 2.62
CA ASP A 167 -14.53 3.62 2.01
C ASP A 167 -14.87 2.56 3.08
N GLU A 168 -14.36 2.72 4.31
CA GLU A 168 -14.47 1.71 5.38
C GLU A 168 -15.90 1.26 5.67
N PRO A 169 -16.90 2.15 5.87
CA PRO A 169 -18.26 1.72 6.22
C PRO A 169 -18.87 0.83 5.13
N ALA A 170 -18.68 1.20 3.85
CA ALA A 170 -19.26 0.47 2.73
C ALA A 170 -18.69 -0.95 2.62
N PHE A 171 -17.35 -1.11 2.75
CA PHE A 171 -16.73 -2.43 2.69
C PHE A 171 -17.02 -3.30 3.90
N ARG A 172 -17.11 -2.70 5.08
CA ARG A 172 -17.54 -3.41 6.29
C ARG A 172 -18.96 -3.97 6.11
N ASP A 173 -19.87 -3.15 5.60
CA ASP A 173 -21.26 -3.54 5.33
C ASP A 173 -21.35 -4.65 4.28
N ILE A 174 -20.61 -4.55 3.16
CA ILE A 174 -20.53 -5.62 2.15
C ILE A 174 -20.08 -6.93 2.78
N LEU A 175 -19.00 -6.94 3.56
CA LEU A 175 -18.48 -8.14 4.19
C LEU A 175 -19.45 -8.76 5.21
N GLN A 176 -20.25 -7.95 5.88
CA GLN A 176 -21.29 -8.41 6.82
C GLN A 176 -22.49 -9.04 6.11
N ARG A 177 -22.89 -8.47 4.96
CA ARG A 177 -24.05 -8.99 4.17
C ARG A 177 -23.77 -10.30 3.44
N HIS A 178 -22.48 -10.66 3.30
CA HIS A 178 -22.06 -11.88 2.62
C HIS A 178 -21.41 -12.88 3.59
N PRO A 179 -22.20 -13.58 4.45
CA PRO A 179 -21.67 -14.56 5.39
C PRO A 179 -21.09 -15.81 4.69
N GLU A 180 -21.54 -16.13 3.46
CA GLU A 180 -21.03 -17.22 2.62
C GLU A 180 -19.58 -16.98 2.15
N VAL A 181 -19.09 -15.75 2.19
CA VAL A 181 -17.69 -15.39 1.93
C VAL A 181 -16.90 -15.63 3.21
N ALA A 182 -16.13 -16.72 3.26
CA ALA A 182 -15.46 -17.17 4.48
C ALA A 182 -14.21 -16.35 4.84
N SER A 183 -13.57 -15.71 3.86
CA SER A 183 -12.29 -15.03 4.06
C SER A 183 -12.22 -13.65 3.37
N ALA A 184 -11.23 -12.87 3.77
CA ALA A 184 -10.94 -11.55 3.19
C ALA A 184 -9.44 -11.43 2.86
N ALA A 185 -9.15 -10.99 1.65
CA ALA A 185 -7.80 -10.74 1.17
C ALA A 185 -7.35 -9.32 1.54
N ILE A 186 -6.28 -9.25 2.31
CA ILE A 186 -5.69 -8.03 2.84
C ILE A 186 -4.58 -7.56 1.91
N GLY A 187 -4.81 -6.52 1.15
CA GLY A 187 -3.84 -5.91 0.23
C GLY A 187 -3.28 -4.57 0.71
N ASN A 188 -3.72 -4.10 1.89
CA ASN A 188 -3.34 -2.83 2.50
C ASN A 188 -3.43 -2.97 4.03
N LEU A 189 -2.51 -2.36 4.77
CA LEU A 189 -2.50 -2.41 6.25
C LEU A 189 -3.82 -1.88 6.86
N GLY A 190 -4.42 -0.86 6.25
CA GLY A 190 -5.70 -0.29 6.69
C GLY A 190 -6.87 -1.28 6.65
N HIS A 191 -6.79 -2.33 5.84
CA HIS A 191 -7.84 -3.35 5.77
C HIS A 191 -8.02 -4.13 7.08
N LEU A 192 -6.96 -4.25 7.91
CA LEU A 192 -7.07 -4.95 9.19
C LEU A 192 -8.15 -4.34 10.10
N ALA A 193 -8.29 -3.01 10.08
CA ALA A 193 -9.31 -2.33 10.88
C ALA A 193 -10.74 -2.66 10.42
N ILE A 194 -10.94 -2.88 9.11
CA ILE A 194 -12.27 -3.20 8.53
C ILE A 194 -12.71 -4.61 8.89
N VAL A 195 -11.81 -5.57 8.73
CA VAL A 195 -12.14 -7.01 8.88
C VAL A 195 -12.12 -7.47 10.33
N LYS A 196 -11.53 -6.67 11.23
CA LYS A 196 -11.47 -7.00 12.65
C LYS A 196 -12.88 -7.17 13.23
N GLY A 197 -13.11 -8.31 13.88
CA GLY A 197 -14.39 -8.64 14.51
C GLY A 197 -15.48 -9.17 13.57
N LEU A 198 -15.19 -9.34 12.26
CA LEU A 198 -16.16 -9.90 11.30
C LEU A 198 -16.13 -11.43 11.21
N GLY A 199 -15.26 -12.11 11.95
CA GLY A 199 -15.15 -13.58 11.92
C GLY A 199 -14.61 -14.15 10.60
N LYS A 200 -14.04 -13.32 9.72
CA LYS A 200 -13.47 -13.75 8.44
C LYS A 200 -12.04 -14.26 8.62
N THR A 201 -11.66 -15.30 7.91
CA THR A 201 -10.26 -15.71 7.79
C THR A 201 -9.50 -14.68 6.99
N LEU A 202 -8.34 -14.22 7.51
CA LEU A 202 -7.53 -13.21 6.86
C LEU A 202 -6.46 -13.85 5.98
N ARG A 203 -6.37 -13.41 4.73
CA ARG A 203 -5.36 -13.84 3.77
C ARG A 203 -4.59 -12.65 3.25
N GLY A 204 -3.26 -12.73 3.23
CA GLY A 204 -2.42 -11.66 2.69
C GLY A 204 -2.42 -11.69 1.16
N ASP A 205 -2.82 -10.60 0.52
CA ASP A 205 -2.77 -10.49 -0.93
C ASP A 205 -1.42 -9.89 -1.41
N PHE A 206 -1.11 -10.03 -2.70
CA PHE A 206 0.14 -9.54 -3.29
C PHE A 206 0.40 -8.04 -3.08
N GLY A 207 -0.66 -7.25 -2.86
CA GLY A 207 -0.55 -5.82 -2.51
C GLY A 207 0.20 -5.53 -1.21
N LEU A 208 0.35 -6.49 -0.31
CA LEU A 208 1.18 -6.38 0.89
C LEU A 208 2.68 -6.42 0.60
N ASN A 209 3.05 -6.80 -0.60
CA ASN A 209 4.43 -6.86 -1.06
C ASN A 209 5.35 -7.66 -0.12
N VAL A 210 4.96 -8.89 0.19
CA VAL A 210 5.71 -9.76 1.11
C VAL A 210 7.00 -10.23 0.45
N TYR A 211 8.14 -9.73 0.94
CA TYR A 211 9.46 -9.93 0.32
C TYR A 211 10.39 -10.84 1.10
N ASN A 212 10.15 -11.05 2.38
CA ASN A 212 11.06 -11.82 3.23
C ASN A 212 10.33 -12.47 4.42
N SER A 213 11.00 -13.39 5.08
CA SER A 213 10.46 -14.16 6.21
C SER A 213 10.08 -13.31 7.41
N ARG A 214 10.68 -12.13 7.62
CA ARG A 214 10.27 -11.22 8.69
C ARG A 214 8.93 -10.54 8.39
N ALA A 215 8.68 -10.20 7.13
CA ALA A 215 7.37 -9.71 6.69
C ALA A 215 6.31 -10.82 6.85
N VAL A 216 6.63 -12.07 6.49
CA VAL A 216 5.75 -13.22 6.73
C VAL A 216 5.37 -13.30 8.21
N ARG A 217 6.36 -13.30 9.10
CA ARG A 217 6.14 -13.37 10.54
C ARG A 217 5.27 -12.22 11.04
N PHE A 218 5.58 -10.99 10.64
CA PHE A 218 4.77 -9.83 11.00
C PHE A 218 3.29 -10.03 10.64
N TRP A 219 3.00 -10.50 9.44
CA TRP A 219 1.64 -10.71 9.00
C TRP A 219 0.95 -11.87 9.72
N GLN A 220 1.67 -12.93 10.04
CA GLN A 220 1.15 -14.01 10.90
C GLN A 220 0.79 -13.49 12.30
N GLU A 221 1.62 -12.64 12.90
CA GLU A 221 1.35 -11.97 14.18
C GLU A 221 0.14 -11.04 14.11
N GLN A 222 -0.20 -10.50 12.91
CA GLN A 222 -1.46 -9.77 12.67
C GLN A 222 -2.67 -10.68 12.42
N GLY A 223 -2.50 -12.00 12.47
CA GLY A 223 -3.58 -12.99 12.34
C GLY A 223 -3.86 -13.46 10.92
N LEU A 224 -2.97 -13.21 9.95
CA LEU A 224 -3.13 -13.74 8.60
C LEU A 224 -2.81 -15.24 8.56
N SER A 225 -3.71 -16.02 7.96
CA SER A 225 -3.57 -17.47 7.81
C SER A 225 -2.66 -17.86 6.65
N SER A 226 -2.57 -17.03 5.61
CA SER A 226 -1.71 -17.22 4.46
C SER A 226 -1.22 -15.89 3.93
N VAL A 227 -0.16 -15.90 3.12
CA VAL A 227 0.37 -14.70 2.47
C VAL A 227 0.65 -14.99 1.00
N THR A 228 0.37 -14.02 0.13
CA THR A 228 0.79 -14.06 -1.26
C THR A 228 2.16 -13.37 -1.38
N ALA A 229 3.14 -14.10 -1.87
CA ALA A 229 4.48 -13.59 -2.12
C ALA A 229 4.45 -12.49 -3.19
N SER A 230 5.32 -11.50 -3.08
CA SER A 230 5.48 -10.51 -4.14
C SER A 230 5.87 -11.19 -5.46
N PHE A 231 5.21 -10.83 -6.55
CA PHE A 231 5.54 -11.33 -7.90
C PHE A 231 6.85 -10.72 -8.46
N GLU A 232 7.48 -9.83 -7.70
CA GLU A 232 8.80 -9.27 -7.99
C GLU A 232 9.95 -10.12 -7.44
N LEU A 233 9.66 -11.18 -6.70
CA LEU A 233 10.65 -12.09 -6.16
C LEU A 233 11.12 -13.11 -7.20
N ARG A 234 12.39 -13.49 -7.09
CA ARG A 234 12.89 -14.69 -7.77
C ARG A 234 12.25 -15.94 -7.16
N TRP A 235 12.11 -16.97 -7.99
CA TRP A 235 11.45 -18.20 -7.56
C TRP A 235 12.09 -18.85 -6.32
N GLN A 236 13.42 -18.81 -6.21
CA GLN A 236 14.12 -19.32 -5.03
C GLN A 236 13.73 -18.59 -3.76
N GLN A 237 13.50 -17.27 -3.85
CA GLN A 237 13.03 -16.46 -2.71
C GLN A 237 11.59 -16.81 -2.35
N VAL A 238 10.73 -16.98 -3.35
CA VAL A 238 9.33 -17.44 -3.15
C VAL A 238 9.30 -18.80 -2.45
N ARG A 239 10.09 -19.75 -2.94
CA ARG A 239 10.26 -21.07 -2.31
C ARG A 239 10.69 -20.95 -0.85
N ASP A 240 11.64 -20.07 -0.57
CA ASP A 240 12.15 -19.91 0.80
C ASP A 240 11.11 -19.28 1.73
N LEU A 241 10.22 -18.42 1.22
CA LEU A 241 9.07 -17.91 1.99
C LEU A 241 8.07 -19.02 2.33
N GLY A 242 7.82 -19.96 1.42
CA GLY A 242 6.91 -21.09 1.63
C GLY A 242 7.30 -22.02 2.78
N LYS A 243 8.52 -21.90 3.30
CA LYS A 243 8.97 -22.63 4.50
C LYS A 243 8.42 -22.05 5.81
N TYR A 244 7.95 -20.79 5.81
CA TYR A 244 7.58 -20.06 7.04
C TYR A 244 6.08 -19.84 7.19
N ALA A 245 5.29 -20.01 6.13
CA ALA A 245 3.84 -19.85 6.14
C ALA A 245 3.19 -20.63 5.02
N ASP A 246 1.86 -20.78 5.08
CA ASP A 246 1.07 -21.07 3.90
C ASP A 246 1.22 -19.91 2.92
N CYS A 247 2.11 -20.12 1.95
CA CYS A 247 2.48 -19.12 0.98
C CYS A 247 1.80 -19.41 -0.37
N GLU A 248 1.33 -18.36 -1.00
CA GLU A 248 0.75 -18.36 -2.33
C GLU A 248 1.65 -17.57 -3.29
N ALA A 249 1.65 -17.93 -4.57
CA ALA A 249 2.28 -17.14 -5.61
C ALA A 249 1.37 -17.03 -6.84
N LEU A 250 1.46 -15.92 -7.58
CA LEU A 250 0.86 -15.81 -8.90
C LEU A 250 1.61 -16.71 -9.87
N VAL A 251 0.92 -17.64 -10.50
CA VAL A 251 1.50 -18.60 -11.46
C VAL A 251 0.97 -18.42 -12.88
N TYR A 252 -0.17 -17.71 -12.99
CA TYR A 252 -0.80 -17.35 -14.26
C TYR A 252 -1.52 -16.02 -14.15
N GLY A 253 -1.56 -15.30 -15.25
CA GLY A 253 -2.37 -14.10 -15.47
C GLY A 253 -1.57 -12.84 -15.75
N ARG A 254 -2.25 -11.76 -16.08
CA ARG A 254 -1.59 -10.49 -16.33
C ARG A 254 -1.19 -9.84 -15.01
N LEU A 255 0.08 -9.40 -14.94
CA LEU A 255 0.56 -8.69 -13.75
C LEU A 255 0.14 -7.22 -13.80
N PRO A 256 -0.34 -6.64 -12.69
CA PRO A 256 -0.67 -5.23 -12.64
C PRO A 256 0.61 -4.38 -12.73
N LEU A 257 0.62 -3.44 -13.67
CA LEU A 257 1.72 -2.49 -13.86
C LEU A 257 1.49 -1.19 -13.12
N MET A 258 0.23 -0.73 -13.08
CA MET A 258 -0.14 0.54 -12.47
C MET A 258 -1.57 0.48 -11.95
N ILE A 259 -1.79 1.15 -10.83
CA ILE A 259 -3.12 1.47 -10.33
C ILE A 259 -3.25 3.00 -10.24
N THR A 260 -4.36 3.57 -10.74
CA THR A 260 -4.59 5.02 -10.75
C THR A 260 -5.99 5.37 -10.27
N GLU A 261 -6.10 6.43 -9.51
CA GLU A 261 -7.38 7.04 -9.14
C GLU A 261 -7.96 7.91 -10.26
N ASN A 262 -7.14 8.25 -11.27
CA ASN A 262 -7.59 8.94 -12.45
C ASN A 262 -8.07 7.92 -13.49
N CYS A 263 -9.36 7.94 -13.81
CA CYS A 263 -9.92 7.02 -14.80
C CYS A 263 -9.44 7.37 -16.22
N VAL A 264 -8.45 6.62 -16.71
CA VAL A 264 -7.85 6.84 -18.05
C VAL A 264 -8.88 6.66 -19.16
N THR A 265 -9.80 5.71 -19.01
CA THR A 265 -10.88 5.47 -19.98
C THR A 265 -11.84 6.67 -20.07
N LYS A 266 -12.32 7.16 -18.91
CA LYS A 266 -13.22 8.31 -18.85
C LYS A 266 -12.61 9.56 -19.47
N ASN A 267 -11.31 9.78 -19.23
CA ASN A 267 -10.63 10.97 -19.71
C ASN A 267 -10.27 10.92 -21.21
N SER A 268 -10.23 9.73 -21.80
CA SER A 268 -9.84 9.55 -23.21
C SER A 268 -11.04 9.39 -24.14
N VAL A 269 -11.96 8.48 -23.81
CA VAL A 269 -13.06 8.07 -24.73
C VAL A 269 -14.43 8.14 -24.07
N GLY A 270 -14.52 8.60 -22.84
CA GLY A 270 -15.74 8.58 -22.04
C GLY A 270 -15.91 7.27 -21.26
N CYS A 271 -16.67 7.32 -20.16
CA CYS A 271 -16.89 6.15 -19.32
C CYS A 271 -17.85 5.17 -19.97
N ALA A 272 -17.40 3.96 -20.20
CA ALA A 272 -18.22 2.85 -20.72
C ALA A 272 -18.64 1.85 -19.63
N HIS A 273 -18.50 2.18 -18.35
CA HIS A 273 -18.92 1.39 -17.17
C HIS A 273 -18.68 -0.12 -17.30
N GLY A 274 -17.40 -0.53 -17.33
CA GLY A 274 -17.02 -1.95 -17.32
C GLY A 274 -16.72 -2.57 -18.70
N ALA A 275 -16.93 -1.86 -19.80
CA ALA A 275 -16.31 -2.27 -21.06
C ALA A 275 -14.80 -2.08 -20.94
N GLY A 276 -14.04 -3.16 -21.10
CA GLY A 276 -12.59 -3.11 -21.06
C GLY A 276 -12.05 -2.10 -22.06
N SER A 277 -11.06 -1.33 -21.67
CA SER A 277 -10.29 -0.46 -22.57
C SER A 277 -8.85 -0.97 -22.66
N VAL A 278 -8.14 -0.50 -23.67
CA VAL A 278 -6.77 -0.89 -23.94
C VAL A 278 -5.96 0.37 -24.17
N LEU A 279 -4.83 0.48 -23.48
CA LEU A 279 -3.79 1.45 -23.82
C LEU A 279 -2.84 0.81 -24.83
N THR A 280 -2.46 1.57 -25.84
CA THR A 280 -1.46 1.12 -26.83
C THR A 280 -0.26 2.04 -26.75
N ASP A 281 0.94 1.45 -26.60
CA ASP A 281 2.18 2.22 -26.57
C ASP A 281 2.68 2.56 -27.99
N ARG A 282 3.80 3.30 -28.07
CA ARG A 282 4.46 3.68 -29.33
C ARG A 282 4.92 2.51 -30.19
N ARG A 283 5.05 1.32 -29.62
CA ARG A 283 5.49 0.11 -30.27
C ARG A 283 4.35 -0.80 -30.69
N GLY A 284 3.09 -0.37 -30.38
CA GLY A 284 1.90 -1.15 -30.64
C GLY A 284 1.58 -2.21 -29.58
N GLU A 285 2.33 -2.24 -28.46
CA GLU A 285 2.00 -3.14 -27.34
C GLU A 285 0.70 -2.70 -26.67
N GLN A 286 -0.15 -3.67 -26.36
CA GLN A 286 -1.48 -3.44 -25.80
C GLN A 286 -1.53 -3.80 -24.33
N PHE A 287 -1.96 -2.83 -23.50
CA PHE A 287 -2.09 -2.95 -22.06
C PHE A 287 -3.57 -2.87 -21.69
N PRO A 288 -4.21 -3.97 -21.29
CA PRO A 288 -5.59 -3.94 -20.82
C PRO A 288 -5.75 -3.03 -19.60
N VAL A 289 -6.86 -2.30 -19.57
CA VAL A 289 -7.24 -1.41 -18.48
C VAL A 289 -8.50 -1.97 -17.83
N LEU A 290 -8.41 -2.36 -16.59
CA LEU A 290 -9.54 -2.81 -15.79
C LEU A 290 -10.10 -1.64 -14.99
N CYS A 291 -11.43 -1.53 -14.95
CA CYS A 291 -12.10 -0.64 -14.02
C CYS A 291 -12.13 -1.29 -12.63
N ALA A 292 -11.76 -0.52 -11.63
CA ALA A 292 -11.80 -0.91 -10.23
C ALA A 292 -12.72 0.04 -9.44
N TYR A 293 -12.96 -0.28 -8.19
CA TYR A 293 -13.82 0.46 -7.29
C TYR A 293 -13.63 1.98 -7.36
N GLY A 294 -14.74 2.72 -7.45
CA GLY A 294 -14.73 4.18 -7.43
C GLY A 294 -14.12 4.82 -8.67
N CYS A 295 -14.24 4.21 -9.84
CA CYS A 295 -13.65 4.69 -11.09
C CYS A 295 -12.12 4.74 -11.10
N ARG A 296 -11.46 3.94 -10.29
CA ARG A 296 -10.03 3.67 -10.38
C ARG A 296 -9.75 2.74 -11.55
N CYS A 297 -8.55 2.80 -12.08
CA CYS A 297 -8.12 1.91 -13.15
C CYS A 297 -6.88 1.12 -12.74
N GLU A 298 -6.85 -0.14 -13.10
CA GLU A 298 -5.69 -1.00 -13.04
C GLU A 298 -5.22 -1.30 -14.46
N ILE A 299 -3.96 -0.96 -14.76
CA ILE A 299 -3.34 -1.18 -16.06
C ILE A 299 -2.54 -2.46 -15.96
N GLU A 300 -2.89 -3.42 -16.81
CA GLU A 300 -2.32 -4.75 -16.81
C GLU A 300 -1.17 -4.88 -17.82
N ASN A 301 -0.26 -5.80 -17.55
CA ASN A 301 0.80 -6.13 -18.49
C ASN A 301 0.20 -6.62 -19.83
N GLY A 302 0.80 -6.20 -20.92
CA GLY A 302 0.44 -6.67 -22.28
C GLY A 302 0.63 -8.19 -22.41
N LYS A 303 1.61 -8.75 -21.72
CA LYS A 303 1.92 -10.20 -21.73
C LYS A 303 1.39 -10.91 -20.50
N THR A 304 0.93 -12.13 -20.68
CA THR A 304 0.43 -13.00 -19.61
C THR A 304 1.57 -13.74 -18.92
N LEU A 305 1.65 -13.67 -17.59
CA LEU A 305 2.52 -14.52 -16.80
C LEU A 305 2.10 -15.99 -16.96
N VAL A 306 3.05 -16.86 -17.29
CA VAL A 306 2.84 -18.31 -17.33
C VAL A 306 4.04 -18.99 -16.67
N LEU A 307 3.82 -19.68 -15.56
CA LEU A 307 4.85 -20.42 -14.82
C LEU A 307 4.56 -21.92 -14.74
N ALA A 308 3.38 -22.36 -15.15
CA ALA A 308 2.93 -23.74 -14.99
C ALA A 308 3.76 -24.79 -15.73
N ASP A 309 4.50 -24.41 -16.75
CA ASP A 309 5.45 -25.27 -17.49
C ASP A 309 6.80 -25.45 -16.77
N LYS A 310 6.95 -24.90 -15.55
CA LYS A 310 8.16 -24.98 -14.74
C LYS A 310 7.99 -26.01 -13.62
N PRO A 311 8.65 -27.18 -13.69
CA PRO A 311 8.50 -28.23 -12.68
C PRO A 311 8.86 -27.77 -11.26
N GLU A 312 9.76 -26.82 -11.12
CA GLU A 312 10.17 -26.25 -9.85
C GLU A 312 9.04 -25.51 -9.14
N VAL A 313 8.04 -24.98 -9.87
CA VAL A 313 6.84 -24.33 -9.28
C VAL A 313 6.02 -25.32 -8.47
N PHE A 314 5.89 -26.55 -8.96
CA PHE A 314 5.09 -27.58 -8.33
C PHE A 314 5.80 -28.31 -7.18
N ARG A 315 7.12 -28.10 -7.02
CA ARG A 315 7.96 -28.80 -6.04
C ARG A 315 8.60 -27.88 -5.02
N CYS A 316 8.09 -26.67 -4.87
CA CYS A 316 8.75 -25.63 -4.06
C CYS A 316 8.21 -25.51 -2.63
N GLY A 317 7.23 -26.30 -2.22
CA GLY A 317 6.63 -26.18 -0.88
C GLY A 317 5.68 -25.01 -0.72
N LEU A 318 5.25 -24.36 -1.81
CA LEU A 318 4.13 -23.44 -1.79
C LEU A 318 2.82 -24.17 -1.51
N ARG A 319 1.93 -23.53 -0.77
CA ARG A 319 0.59 -24.06 -0.52
C ARG A 319 -0.33 -23.80 -1.70
N TYR A 320 -0.24 -22.61 -2.33
CA TYR A 320 -1.16 -22.21 -3.39
C TYR A 320 -0.45 -21.59 -4.59
N GLY A 321 -0.97 -21.92 -5.78
CA GLY A 321 -0.66 -21.26 -7.04
C GLY A 321 -1.89 -20.54 -7.57
N ARG A 322 -1.85 -19.19 -7.64
CA ARG A 322 -3.00 -18.39 -8.06
C ARG A 322 -3.00 -18.17 -9.57
N LEU A 323 -4.15 -18.48 -10.20
CA LEU A 323 -4.47 -18.03 -11.54
C LEU A 323 -5.27 -16.73 -11.43
N ARG A 324 -4.74 -15.64 -11.98
CA ARG A 324 -5.39 -14.33 -11.96
C ARG A 324 -6.07 -14.07 -13.30
N PHE A 325 -7.39 -14.26 -13.33
CA PHE A 325 -8.21 -14.02 -14.50
C PHE A 325 -8.62 -12.55 -14.60
N THR A 326 -8.34 -11.94 -15.74
CA THR A 326 -8.61 -10.53 -16.02
C THR A 326 -9.43 -10.37 -17.28
N THR A 327 -8.88 -10.72 -18.43
CA THR A 327 -9.52 -10.60 -19.75
C THR A 327 -10.11 -11.91 -20.26
N GLU A 328 -9.80 -13.01 -19.60
CA GLU A 328 -10.25 -14.36 -19.98
C GLU A 328 -11.76 -14.49 -19.92
N THR A 329 -12.34 -15.19 -20.88
CA THR A 329 -13.76 -15.57 -20.88
C THR A 329 -14.06 -16.66 -19.85
N ALA A 330 -15.31 -16.86 -19.52
CA ALA A 330 -15.76 -17.91 -18.61
C ALA A 330 -15.23 -19.32 -19.00
N ALA A 331 -15.32 -19.66 -20.29
CA ALA A 331 -14.85 -20.93 -20.81
C ALA A 331 -13.32 -21.08 -20.72
N GLU A 332 -12.58 -20.01 -20.99
CA GLU A 332 -11.12 -19.99 -20.86
C GLU A 332 -10.70 -20.16 -19.40
N CYS A 333 -11.39 -19.55 -18.43
CA CYS A 333 -11.08 -19.69 -17.01
C CYS A 333 -11.13 -21.17 -16.56
N ALA A 334 -12.18 -21.89 -16.90
CA ALA A 334 -12.30 -23.31 -16.57
C ALA A 334 -11.25 -24.18 -17.30
N ALA A 335 -11.04 -23.92 -18.59
CA ALA A 335 -10.06 -24.67 -19.40
C ALA A 335 -8.63 -24.45 -18.89
N LEU A 336 -8.27 -23.22 -18.50
CA LEU A 336 -6.95 -22.87 -17.96
C LEU A 336 -6.70 -23.54 -16.60
N LEU A 337 -7.68 -23.54 -15.69
CA LEU A 337 -7.53 -24.22 -14.40
C LEU A 337 -7.35 -25.73 -14.59
N ARG A 338 -8.15 -26.34 -15.48
CA ARG A 338 -8.00 -27.75 -15.86
C ARG A 338 -6.60 -28.06 -16.42
N ALA A 339 -6.13 -27.22 -17.34
CA ALA A 339 -4.82 -27.39 -17.95
C ALA A 339 -3.67 -27.25 -16.94
N HIS A 340 -3.78 -26.33 -15.96
CA HIS A 340 -2.80 -26.20 -14.89
C HIS A 340 -2.77 -27.44 -14.00
N ARG A 341 -3.93 -27.99 -13.62
CA ARG A 341 -4.00 -29.23 -12.85
C ARG A 341 -3.43 -30.43 -13.60
N ALA A 342 -3.65 -30.48 -14.91
CA ALA A 342 -3.13 -31.53 -15.77
C ALA A 342 -1.63 -31.35 -16.13
N GLY A 343 -1.03 -30.19 -15.79
CA GLY A 343 0.36 -29.87 -16.16
C GLY A 343 0.58 -29.74 -17.67
N THR A 344 -0.45 -29.36 -18.43
CA THR A 344 -0.41 -29.26 -19.91
C THR A 344 -0.26 -27.84 -20.43
N VAL A 345 -0.15 -26.86 -19.54
CA VAL A 345 0.03 -25.44 -19.92
C VAL A 345 1.42 -25.21 -20.46
N THR A 346 1.50 -24.56 -21.61
CA THR A 346 2.75 -24.13 -22.24
C THR A 346 2.74 -22.62 -22.44
N ALA A 347 3.91 -22.01 -22.34
CA ALA A 347 4.08 -20.60 -22.67
C ALA A 347 4.17 -20.42 -24.19
N ASP A 348 3.66 -19.31 -24.67
CA ASP A 348 3.71 -18.86 -26.06
C ASP A 348 4.50 -17.54 -26.17
N ASP A 349 4.54 -16.96 -27.37
CA ASP A 349 5.24 -15.69 -27.64
C ASP A 349 4.58 -14.49 -26.95
N ASN A 350 3.32 -14.61 -26.55
CA ASN A 350 2.57 -13.60 -25.79
C ASN A 350 2.67 -13.79 -24.27
N SER A 351 3.54 -14.68 -23.83
CA SER A 351 3.77 -14.98 -22.43
C SER A 351 5.01 -14.29 -21.88
N THR A 352 5.02 -14.10 -20.56
CA THR A 352 6.17 -13.62 -19.80
C THR A 352 6.44 -14.53 -18.61
N ARG A 353 7.68 -14.56 -18.16
CA ARG A 353 8.09 -15.19 -16.89
C ARG A 353 8.14 -14.20 -15.73
N GLY A 354 7.76 -12.95 -15.97
CA GLY A 354 7.92 -11.90 -14.97
C GLY A 354 9.37 -11.80 -14.50
N LEU A 355 9.54 -11.75 -13.18
CA LEU A 355 10.86 -11.69 -12.53
C LEU A 355 11.35 -13.05 -11.99
N PHE A 356 10.74 -14.15 -12.44
CA PHE A 356 11.02 -15.52 -11.98
C PHE A 356 12.51 -15.87 -11.87
N TYR A 357 13.32 -15.43 -12.84
CA TYR A 357 14.77 -15.73 -12.87
C TYR A 357 15.63 -14.58 -12.35
N ARG A 358 15.18 -13.33 -12.47
CA ARG A 358 16.03 -12.15 -12.24
C ARG A 358 15.76 -11.49 -10.88
N GLY A 359 14.51 -11.46 -10.43
CA GLY A 359 14.11 -10.64 -9.30
C GLY A 359 14.23 -9.13 -9.59
N VAL A 360 14.06 -8.32 -8.57
CA VAL A 360 14.40 -6.88 -8.57
C VAL A 360 15.83 -6.76 -8.03
N GLU A 361 16.67 -6.01 -8.73
CA GLU A 361 18.04 -5.70 -8.31
C GLU A 361 18.05 -4.51 -7.34
#